data_b66af787637fbbf356ac7716584c8457
#
_entry.id   b66af787637fbbf356ac7716584c8457
#
_cell.length_a   1.000
_cell.length_b   1.000
_cell.length_c   1.000
_cell.angle_alpha   90.00
_cell.angle_beta   90.00
_cell.angle_gamma   90.00
#
_symmetry.space_group_name_H-M   'P 1'
#
loop_
_entity.id
_entity.type
_entity.pdbx_description
1 polymer ?
#
loop_
_entity_poly.entity_id
_entity_poly.type
_entity_poly.pdbx_seq_one_letter_code
_entity_poly.pdbx_strand_id
1 'polypeptide(L)'
;MYINEMPNGSAVLLDVKNREGKELSLHTTVTGSFDGGDYKMVLVEALRHDGQLLSFNSVICYATITNLDDGRAYKYKLQAVVKREYDGNVYHCLISGEDASEENRRGAKRFGLSEKADIQVLGGTTVLKGYVHDISATGISVLAPETKIAIGDKIAVAFDHEITGAHLKVVAQVIRSADHDKGTLFGCQILKHDAKYTLLISYLMRQECKVKR
;
A
#
# COMPACT_ATOMS: atom_id res chain seq x y z
N MET A 1 -10.48 -14.69 6.12
CA MET A 1 -9.40 -15.17 5.23
C MET A 1 -8.28 -15.73 6.08
N TYR A 2 -7.93 -16.99 5.91
CA TYR A 2 -6.81 -17.61 6.63
C TYR A 2 -5.46 -17.26 5.99
N ILE A 3 -4.40 -17.35 6.78
CA ILE A 3 -3.05 -16.97 6.31
C ILE A 3 -2.58 -17.83 5.13
N ASN A 4 -2.94 -19.11 5.07
CA ASN A 4 -2.59 -20.04 4.00
C ASN A 4 -3.38 -19.82 2.67
N GLU A 5 -4.38 -18.95 2.67
CA GLU A 5 -5.10 -18.52 1.48
C GLU A 5 -4.41 -17.36 0.75
N MET A 6 -3.28 -16.87 1.30
CA MET A 6 -2.51 -15.79 0.68
C MET A 6 -1.72 -16.29 -0.53
N PRO A 7 -1.86 -15.62 -1.70
CA PRO A 7 -1.14 -15.98 -2.92
C PRO A 7 0.37 -15.85 -2.75
N ASN A 8 1.12 -16.70 -3.44
CA ASN A 8 2.58 -16.54 -3.58
C ASN A 8 2.90 -15.17 -4.21
N GLY A 9 3.94 -14.50 -3.73
CA GLY A 9 4.29 -13.15 -4.14
C GLY A 9 3.59 -12.04 -3.34
N SER A 10 2.61 -12.37 -2.48
CA SER A 10 1.97 -11.39 -1.59
C SER A 10 3.00 -10.76 -0.66
N ALA A 11 3.00 -9.43 -0.57
CA ALA A 11 3.93 -8.68 0.27
C ALA A 11 3.59 -8.84 1.76
N VAL A 12 4.59 -9.10 2.57
CA VAL A 12 4.47 -9.30 4.03
C VAL A 12 5.25 -8.23 4.77
N LEU A 13 4.59 -7.55 5.70
CA LEU A 13 5.22 -6.77 6.76
C LEU A 13 5.09 -7.53 8.07
N LEU A 14 6.20 -7.95 8.62
CA LEU A 14 6.27 -8.62 9.92
C LEU A 14 6.67 -7.62 10.99
N ASP A 15 5.74 -7.30 11.89
CA ASP A 15 5.98 -6.46 13.05
C ASP A 15 6.28 -7.34 14.27
N VAL A 16 7.45 -7.13 14.85
CA VAL A 16 7.98 -7.90 15.97
C VAL A 16 8.15 -6.98 17.17
N LYS A 17 7.61 -7.37 18.31
CA LYS A 17 7.76 -6.64 19.56
C LYS A 17 8.42 -7.54 20.61
N ASN A 18 9.55 -7.11 21.15
CA ASN A 18 10.23 -7.83 22.22
C ASN A 18 9.61 -7.51 23.60
N ARG A 19 10.05 -8.23 24.63
CA ARG A 19 9.58 -8.04 26.02
C ARG A 19 9.87 -6.65 26.59
N GLU A 20 10.88 -5.96 26.07
CA GLU A 20 11.28 -4.61 26.47
C GLU A 20 10.47 -3.53 25.72
N GLY A 21 9.55 -3.94 24.83
CA GLY A 21 8.74 -3.01 24.03
C GLY A 21 9.43 -2.48 22.78
N LYS A 22 10.65 -2.92 22.47
CA LYS A 22 11.36 -2.55 21.23
C LYS A 22 10.66 -3.20 20.04
N GLU A 23 10.39 -2.42 19.03
CA GLU A 23 9.70 -2.86 17.80
C GLU A 23 10.69 -2.93 16.64
N LEU A 24 10.48 -3.93 15.78
CA LEU A 24 11.23 -4.14 14.54
C LEU A 24 10.22 -4.53 13.46
N SER A 25 10.28 -3.87 12.31
CA SER A 25 9.48 -4.21 11.13
C SER A 25 10.36 -4.79 10.04
N LEU A 26 9.96 -5.94 9.50
CA LEU A 26 10.68 -6.68 8.48
C LEU A 26 9.80 -6.87 7.25
N HIS A 27 10.35 -6.66 6.07
CA HIS A 27 9.66 -6.87 4.80
C HIS A 27 10.10 -8.19 4.17
N THR A 28 9.13 -8.94 3.64
CA THR A 28 9.36 -10.19 2.92
C THR A 28 8.18 -10.48 1.98
N THR A 29 8.17 -11.63 1.33
CA THR A 29 7.09 -12.08 0.44
C THR A 29 6.69 -13.52 0.77
N VAL A 30 5.42 -13.85 0.50
CA VAL A 30 4.92 -15.23 0.58
C VAL A 30 5.53 -16.05 -0.55
N THR A 31 6.16 -17.18 -0.21
CA THR A 31 6.77 -18.11 -1.17
C THR A 31 6.08 -19.47 -1.24
N GLY A 32 5.20 -19.75 -0.30
CA GLY A 32 4.42 -20.99 -0.26
C GLY A 32 3.39 -20.94 0.86
N SER A 33 2.39 -21.82 0.79
CA SER A 33 1.36 -21.93 1.82
C SER A 33 1.05 -23.41 2.12
N PHE A 34 0.68 -23.69 3.37
CA PHE A 34 0.37 -25.05 3.83
C PHE A 34 -0.83 -25.02 4.78
N ASP A 35 -1.62 -26.10 4.69
CA ASP A 35 -2.68 -26.39 5.63
C ASP A 35 -2.22 -27.54 6.55
N GLY A 36 -2.03 -27.23 7.83
CA GLY A 36 -1.66 -28.18 8.85
C GLY A 36 -2.84 -28.63 9.73
N GLY A 37 -4.08 -28.49 9.25
CA GLY A 37 -5.27 -28.78 10.03
C GLY A 37 -5.61 -27.62 10.98
N ASP A 38 -5.29 -27.74 12.26
CA ASP A 38 -5.56 -26.71 13.27
C ASP A 38 -4.70 -25.44 13.09
N TYR A 39 -3.62 -25.50 12.32
CA TYR A 39 -2.71 -24.41 12.05
C TYR A 39 -2.61 -24.13 10.56
N LYS A 40 -2.85 -22.90 10.19
CA LYS A 40 -2.64 -22.39 8.83
C LYS A 40 -1.31 -21.68 8.77
N MET A 41 -0.55 -21.87 7.69
CA MET A 41 0.81 -21.33 7.62
C MET A 41 1.21 -20.92 6.21
N VAL A 42 2.07 -19.90 6.15
CA VAL A 42 2.78 -19.50 4.93
C VAL A 42 4.28 -19.57 5.13
N LEU A 43 4.99 -19.91 4.08
CA LEU A 43 6.43 -19.73 4.00
C LEU A 43 6.75 -18.33 3.47
N VAL A 44 7.74 -17.71 4.05
CA VAL A 44 8.33 -16.46 3.56
C VAL A 44 9.84 -16.64 3.40
N GLU A 45 10.46 -15.80 2.60
CA GLU A 45 11.92 -15.78 2.46
C GLU A 45 12.61 -15.66 3.83
N ALA A 46 13.85 -16.17 3.91
CA ALA A 46 14.62 -16.15 5.14
C ALA A 46 14.83 -14.73 5.68
N LEU A 47 14.20 -14.41 6.78
CA LEU A 47 14.31 -13.12 7.46
C LEU A 47 15.70 -12.97 8.09
N ARG A 48 16.40 -11.91 7.69
CA ARG A 48 17.77 -11.61 8.13
C ARG A 48 17.89 -10.18 8.62
N HIS A 49 18.78 -9.96 9.57
CA HIS A 49 19.21 -8.64 10.01
C HIS A 49 20.73 -8.66 10.09
N ASP A 50 21.40 -7.70 9.45
CA ASP A 50 22.86 -7.65 9.31
C ASP A 50 23.48 -8.97 8.82
N GLY A 51 22.80 -9.62 7.86
CA GLY A 51 23.21 -10.91 7.28
C GLY A 51 22.92 -12.13 8.15
N GLN A 52 22.57 -11.97 9.42
CA GLN A 52 22.28 -13.06 10.35
C GLN A 52 20.81 -13.48 10.25
N LEU A 53 20.57 -14.79 10.28
CA LEU A 53 19.24 -15.37 10.27
C LEU A 53 18.54 -15.10 11.61
N LEU A 54 17.37 -14.48 11.56
CA LEU A 54 16.62 -14.11 12.75
C LEU A 54 15.97 -15.32 13.43
N SER A 55 15.77 -15.22 14.75
CA SER A 55 15.04 -16.16 15.57
C SER A 55 14.00 -15.41 16.40
N PHE A 56 12.76 -15.93 16.40
CA PHE A 56 11.59 -15.25 16.96
C PHE A 56 11.09 -15.86 18.27
N ASN A 57 12.03 -16.31 19.12
CA ASN A 57 11.68 -16.88 20.40
C ASN A 57 11.24 -15.81 21.39
N SER A 58 10.11 -16.05 22.06
CA SER A 58 9.61 -15.19 23.15
C SER A 58 9.29 -13.73 22.73
N VAL A 59 8.86 -13.52 21.49
CA VAL A 59 8.41 -12.23 20.96
C VAL A 59 6.95 -12.33 20.49
N ILE A 60 6.27 -11.19 20.47
CA ILE A 60 4.94 -11.09 19.87
C ILE A 60 5.13 -10.65 18.42
N CYS A 61 4.56 -11.40 17.49
CA CYS A 61 4.64 -11.11 16.06
C CYS A 61 3.25 -10.89 15.47
N TYR A 62 3.15 -9.88 14.61
CA TYR A 62 2.01 -9.67 13.74
C TYR A 62 2.50 -9.64 12.29
N ALA A 63 1.81 -10.35 11.41
CA ALA A 63 2.05 -10.27 9.98
C ALA A 63 0.92 -9.48 9.32
N THR A 64 1.25 -8.44 8.59
CA THR A 64 0.32 -7.79 7.69
C THR A 64 0.68 -8.19 6.27
N ILE A 65 -0.21 -8.95 5.62
CA ILE A 65 -0.01 -9.49 4.28
C ILE A 65 -0.91 -8.73 3.32
N THR A 66 -0.32 -8.14 2.29
CA THR A 66 -1.07 -7.52 1.19
C THR A 66 -1.31 -8.58 0.14
N ASN A 67 -2.56 -9.01 0.00
CA ASN A 67 -2.97 -10.00 -0.98
C ASN A 67 -2.68 -9.47 -2.40
N LEU A 68 -2.00 -10.29 -3.20
CA LEU A 68 -1.57 -9.91 -4.54
C LEU A 68 -2.75 -9.75 -5.51
N ASP A 69 -3.82 -10.54 -5.33
CA ASP A 69 -4.95 -10.59 -6.26
C ASP A 69 -5.93 -9.42 -6.09
N ASP A 70 -6.24 -9.04 -4.85
CA ASP A 70 -7.23 -8.01 -4.55
C ASP A 70 -6.63 -6.71 -3.98
N GLY A 71 -5.32 -6.70 -3.67
CA GLY A 71 -4.59 -5.57 -3.11
C GLY A 71 -4.99 -5.18 -1.69
N ARG A 72 -5.79 -6.00 -0.99
CA ARG A 72 -6.21 -5.76 0.39
C ARG A 72 -5.13 -6.21 1.37
N ALA A 73 -5.04 -5.53 2.49
CA ALA A 73 -4.13 -5.92 3.58
C ALA A 73 -4.88 -6.64 4.69
N TYR A 74 -4.32 -7.74 5.12
CA TYR A 74 -4.88 -8.62 6.15
C TYR A 74 -3.86 -8.76 7.27
N LYS A 75 -4.28 -8.49 8.51
CA LYS A 75 -3.43 -8.59 9.68
C LYS A 75 -3.71 -9.86 10.45
N TYR A 76 -2.64 -10.61 10.72
CA TYR A 76 -2.63 -11.87 11.46
C TYR A 76 -1.84 -11.71 12.75
N LYS A 77 -2.41 -12.15 13.85
CA LYS A 77 -1.64 -12.42 15.05
C LYS A 77 -0.97 -13.79 14.89
N LEU A 78 0.35 -13.80 14.92
CA LEU A 78 1.09 -15.04 14.76
C LEU A 78 1.23 -15.79 16.08
N GLN A 79 0.98 -17.09 16.04
CA GLN A 79 1.23 -18.00 17.14
C GLN A 79 2.70 -18.37 17.24
N ALA A 80 3.33 -18.50 16.07
CA ALA A 80 4.77 -18.78 15.99
C ALA A 80 5.36 -18.30 14.65
N VAL A 81 6.66 -18.00 14.69
CA VAL A 81 7.51 -17.83 13.50
C VAL A 81 8.66 -18.80 13.66
N VAL A 82 8.72 -19.82 12.82
CA VAL A 82 9.70 -20.90 12.92
C VAL A 82 10.54 -21.02 11.67
N LYS A 83 11.81 -21.39 11.84
CA LYS A 83 12.67 -21.72 10.70
C LYS A 83 12.31 -23.09 10.14
N ARG A 84 12.30 -23.19 8.82
CA ARG A 84 12.15 -24.46 8.10
C ARG A 84 13.16 -24.51 6.96
N GLU A 85 13.72 -25.66 6.76
CA GLU A 85 14.53 -25.97 5.59
C GLU A 85 13.66 -26.78 4.62
N TYR A 86 13.60 -26.33 3.38
CA TYR A 86 12.89 -26.98 2.33
C TYR A 86 13.70 -26.87 1.03
N ASP A 87 13.95 -28.00 0.39
CA ASP A 87 14.73 -28.09 -0.85
C ASP A 87 16.09 -27.36 -0.78
N GLY A 88 16.80 -27.57 0.33
CA GLY A 88 18.13 -26.97 0.57
C GLY A 88 18.13 -25.46 0.88
N ASN A 89 16.95 -24.82 0.93
CA ASN A 89 16.80 -23.42 1.26
C ASN A 89 16.17 -23.23 2.65
N VAL A 90 16.57 -22.15 3.34
CA VAL A 90 15.99 -21.79 4.63
C VAL A 90 14.88 -20.78 4.42
N TYR A 91 13.75 -21.03 5.05
CA TYR A 91 12.57 -20.17 5.07
C TYR A 91 12.14 -19.86 6.51
N HIS A 92 11.32 -18.82 6.67
CA HIS A 92 10.52 -18.68 7.88
C HIS A 92 9.08 -19.08 7.58
N CYS A 93 8.51 -19.86 8.50
CA CYS A 93 7.12 -20.29 8.46
C CYS A 93 6.34 -19.41 9.45
N LEU A 94 5.38 -18.64 8.95
CA LEU A 94 4.47 -17.83 9.74
C LEU A 94 3.21 -18.65 10.03
N ILE A 95 2.92 -18.88 11.30
CA ILE A 95 1.82 -19.76 11.74
C ILE A 95 0.75 -18.94 12.43
N SER A 96 -0.50 -19.06 11.96
CA SER A 96 -1.68 -18.46 12.57
C SER A 96 -2.83 -19.46 12.58
N GLY A 97 -3.55 -19.56 13.70
CA GLY A 97 -4.77 -20.38 13.82
C GLY A 97 -6.06 -19.55 13.67
N GLU A 98 -5.92 -18.22 13.55
CA GLU A 98 -7.04 -17.29 13.52
C GLU A 98 -7.27 -16.72 12.12
N ASP A 99 -8.52 -16.37 11.83
CA ASP A 99 -8.86 -15.56 10.67
C ASP A 99 -8.27 -14.15 10.80
N ALA A 100 -7.85 -13.60 9.67
CA ALA A 100 -7.36 -12.22 9.62
C ALA A 100 -8.44 -11.21 9.96
N SER A 101 -8.03 -10.13 10.57
CA SER A 101 -8.74 -8.86 10.48
C SER A 101 -8.31 -8.12 9.21
N GLU A 102 -9.26 -7.65 8.41
CA GLU A 102 -8.95 -6.76 7.28
C GLU A 102 -8.36 -5.46 7.84
N GLU A 103 -7.09 -5.18 7.53
CA GLU A 103 -6.42 -3.97 7.96
C GLU A 103 -6.52 -2.90 6.87
N ASN A 104 -7.35 -1.91 7.10
CA ASN A 104 -7.37 -0.74 6.24
C ASN A 104 -6.17 0.17 6.57
N ARG A 105 -5.00 -0.11 5.97
CA ARG A 105 -3.79 0.72 6.10
C ARG A 105 -3.95 2.13 5.55
N ARG A 106 -5.00 2.36 4.78
CA ARG A 106 -5.28 3.66 4.18
C ARG A 106 -6.13 4.46 5.17
N GLY A 107 -5.52 5.44 5.83
CA GLY A 107 -6.23 6.37 6.71
C GLY A 107 -7.30 7.21 5.99
N ALA A 108 -7.37 7.13 4.65
CA ALA A 108 -8.36 7.79 3.82
C ALA A 108 -8.77 6.90 2.64
N LYS A 109 -10.06 6.87 2.35
CA LYS A 109 -10.62 6.17 1.20
C LYS A 109 -10.13 6.83 -0.09
N ARG A 110 -9.89 6.03 -1.12
CA ARG A 110 -9.50 6.48 -2.46
C ARG A 110 -10.64 6.31 -3.44
N PHE A 111 -10.73 7.26 -4.36
CA PHE A 111 -11.69 7.30 -5.45
C PHE A 111 -10.95 7.33 -6.76
N GLY A 112 -11.17 6.30 -7.59
CA GLY A 112 -10.61 6.26 -8.95
C GLY A 112 -11.19 7.40 -9.78
N LEU A 113 -10.31 8.09 -10.51
CA LEU A 113 -10.65 9.11 -11.50
C LEU A 113 -9.88 8.81 -12.78
N SER A 114 -10.23 9.50 -13.86
CA SER A 114 -9.48 9.44 -15.12
C SER A 114 -9.46 10.82 -15.76
N GLU A 115 -9.36 11.85 -14.91
CA GLU A 115 -9.45 13.24 -15.33
C GLU A 115 -8.12 13.74 -15.89
N LYS A 116 -8.16 14.48 -17.00
CA LYS A 116 -6.98 15.14 -17.56
C LYS A 116 -6.43 16.15 -16.56
N ALA A 117 -5.11 16.24 -16.45
CA ALA A 117 -4.46 17.12 -15.50
C ALA A 117 -3.24 17.82 -16.09
N ASP A 118 -3.03 19.04 -15.63
CA ASP A 118 -1.81 19.80 -15.79
C ASP A 118 -0.93 19.57 -14.56
N ILE A 119 0.28 19.07 -14.75
CA ILE A 119 1.21 18.71 -13.69
C ILE A 119 2.47 19.55 -13.86
N GLN A 120 2.86 20.28 -12.82
CA GLN A 120 4.07 21.12 -12.82
C GLN A 120 4.92 20.83 -11.59
N VAL A 121 6.20 20.55 -11.77
CA VAL A 121 7.16 20.49 -10.66
C VAL A 121 7.36 21.91 -10.14
N LEU A 122 7.23 22.12 -8.84
CA LEU A 122 7.41 23.44 -8.23
C LEU A 122 8.87 23.92 -8.37
N GLY A 123 9.03 25.13 -8.85
CA GLY A 123 10.33 25.71 -9.21
C GLY A 123 10.72 25.49 -10.67
N GLY A 124 9.99 24.65 -11.40
CA GLY A 124 10.13 24.50 -12.85
C GLY A 124 9.09 25.31 -13.61
N THR A 125 9.35 25.53 -14.92
CA THR A 125 8.43 26.26 -15.81
C THR A 125 7.61 25.34 -16.72
N THR A 126 7.98 24.06 -16.82
CA THR A 126 7.34 23.09 -17.73
C THR A 126 6.07 22.53 -17.09
N VAL A 127 4.97 22.62 -17.84
CA VAL A 127 3.71 21.96 -17.51
C VAL A 127 3.59 20.67 -18.33
N LEU A 128 3.43 19.56 -17.63
CA LEU A 128 3.25 18.25 -18.21
C LEU A 128 1.75 17.93 -18.29
N LYS A 129 1.33 17.33 -19.37
CA LYS A 129 -0.04 16.81 -19.51
C LYS A 129 -0.08 15.36 -19.03
N GLY A 130 -1.02 15.06 -18.16
CA GLY A 130 -1.21 13.73 -17.59
C GLY A 130 -2.66 13.51 -17.15
N TYR A 131 -2.84 12.58 -16.22
CA TYR A 131 -4.15 12.22 -15.70
C TYR A 131 -4.10 12.09 -14.18
N VAL A 132 -5.16 12.52 -13.51
CA VAL A 132 -5.42 12.09 -12.13
C VAL A 132 -5.98 10.68 -12.17
N HIS A 133 -5.29 9.74 -11.55
CA HIS A 133 -5.69 8.33 -11.49
C HIS A 133 -6.61 8.03 -10.31
N ASP A 134 -6.24 8.47 -9.12
CA ASP A 134 -7.07 8.40 -7.91
C ASP A 134 -6.84 9.59 -6.97
N ILE A 135 -7.85 9.86 -6.14
CA ILE A 135 -7.79 10.89 -5.09
C ILE A 135 -8.31 10.34 -3.76
N SER A 136 -7.83 10.94 -2.68
CA SER A 136 -8.32 10.70 -1.32
C SER A 136 -8.22 11.99 -0.49
N ALA A 137 -8.69 11.98 0.75
CA ALA A 137 -8.55 13.16 1.63
C ALA A 137 -7.10 13.61 1.85
N THR A 138 -6.12 12.70 1.73
CA THR A 138 -4.71 12.97 2.07
C THR A 138 -3.73 12.71 0.92
N GLY A 139 -4.20 12.18 -0.18
CA GLY A 139 -3.34 11.79 -1.31
C GLY A 139 -3.99 11.92 -2.66
N ILE A 140 -3.15 12.05 -3.67
CA ILE A 140 -3.50 12.04 -5.08
C ILE A 140 -2.52 11.16 -5.82
N SER A 141 -2.99 10.37 -6.79
CA SER A 141 -2.08 9.73 -7.74
C SER A 141 -2.28 10.30 -9.14
N VAL A 142 -1.16 10.53 -9.82
CA VAL A 142 -1.14 11.10 -11.16
C VAL A 142 -0.34 10.19 -12.09
N LEU A 143 -0.88 9.98 -13.27
CA LEU A 143 -0.21 9.30 -14.37
C LEU A 143 0.36 10.35 -15.31
N ALA A 144 1.65 10.33 -15.53
CA ALA A 144 2.30 11.22 -16.49
C ALA A 144 3.16 10.42 -17.47
N PRO A 145 3.23 10.82 -18.76
CA PRO A 145 4.16 10.20 -19.70
C PRO A 145 5.60 10.48 -19.24
N GLU A 146 6.59 9.97 -19.97
CA GLU A 146 8.02 10.14 -19.65
C GLU A 146 8.35 11.48 -18.98
N THR A 147 8.78 11.45 -17.74
CA THR A 147 8.91 12.66 -16.93
C THR A 147 10.21 12.72 -16.16
N LYS A 148 10.64 13.94 -15.90
CA LYS A 148 11.74 14.26 -14.98
C LYS A 148 11.26 14.42 -13.53
N ILE A 149 10.08 13.88 -13.19
CA ILE A 149 9.56 13.92 -11.82
C ILE A 149 10.25 12.84 -11.00
N ALA A 150 10.79 13.20 -9.85
CA ALA A 150 11.46 12.30 -8.91
C ALA A 150 10.70 12.18 -7.60
N ILE A 151 10.96 11.09 -6.86
CA ILE A 151 10.47 10.93 -5.48
C ILE A 151 11.06 12.08 -4.64
N GLY A 152 10.22 12.74 -3.84
CA GLY A 152 10.57 13.92 -3.05
C GLY A 152 10.19 15.25 -3.71
N ASP A 153 9.96 15.28 -5.02
CA ASP A 153 9.54 16.50 -5.72
C ASP A 153 8.19 16.98 -5.22
N LYS A 154 8.03 18.30 -5.18
CA LYS A 154 6.73 18.94 -4.96
C LYS A 154 6.13 19.31 -6.31
N ILE A 155 4.91 18.89 -6.53
CA ILE A 155 4.17 19.14 -7.77
C ILE A 155 2.89 19.91 -7.51
N ALA A 156 2.54 20.78 -8.46
CA ALA A 156 1.20 21.36 -8.56
C ALA A 156 0.42 20.57 -9.59
N VAL A 157 -0.79 20.14 -9.23
CA VAL A 157 -1.72 19.41 -10.10
C VAL A 157 -2.98 20.23 -10.25
N ALA A 158 -3.36 20.54 -11.49
CA ALA A 158 -4.62 21.22 -11.80
C ALA A 158 -5.45 20.34 -12.72
N PHE A 159 -6.74 20.15 -12.41
CA PHE A 159 -7.65 19.33 -13.18
C PHE A 159 -9.09 19.79 -13.02
N ASP A 160 -9.92 19.45 -13.99
CA ASP A 160 -11.37 19.70 -13.96
C ASP A 160 -12.08 18.36 -13.71
N HIS A 161 -12.96 18.32 -12.72
CA HIS A 161 -13.77 17.14 -12.46
C HIS A 161 -15.04 17.19 -13.33
N GLU A 162 -15.17 16.27 -14.27
CA GLU A 162 -16.17 16.27 -15.32
C GLU A 162 -17.61 16.38 -14.78
N ILE A 163 -17.96 15.57 -13.77
CA ILE A 163 -19.35 15.50 -13.25
C ILE A 163 -19.74 16.78 -12.50
N THR A 164 -18.83 17.39 -11.75
CA THR A 164 -19.15 18.58 -10.93
C THR A 164 -18.79 19.90 -11.61
N GLY A 165 -18.05 19.87 -12.71
CA GLY A 165 -17.50 21.04 -13.38
C GLY A 165 -16.50 21.83 -12.53
N ALA A 166 -16.04 21.28 -11.43
CA ALA A 166 -15.14 21.97 -10.50
C ALA A 166 -13.70 21.97 -11.03
N HIS A 167 -13.11 23.16 -11.18
CA HIS A 167 -11.67 23.32 -11.39
C HIS A 167 -10.94 23.23 -10.07
N LEU A 168 -10.00 22.28 -9.95
CA LEU A 168 -9.31 21.93 -8.72
C LEU A 168 -7.80 22.14 -8.85
N LYS A 169 -7.18 22.59 -7.77
CA LYS A 169 -5.73 22.76 -7.66
C LYS A 169 -5.22 22.12 -6.38
N VAL A 170 -4.17 21.30 -6.52
CA VAL A 170 -3.56 20.57 -5.42
C VAL A 170 -2.05 20.74 -5.51
N VAL A 171 -1.41 20.98 -4.37
CA VAL A 171 0.04 20.87 -4.22
C VAL A 171 0.34 19.61 -3.44
N ALA A 172 1.18 18.75 -3.99
CA ALA A 172 1.49 17.46 -3.41
C ALA A 172 2.97 17.13 -3.50
N GLN A 173 3.45 16.26 -2.63
CA GLN A 173 4.81 15.73 -2.67
C GLN A 173 4.77 14.29 -3.18
N VAL A 174 5.62 13.99 -4.15
CA VAL A 174 5.79 12.64 -4.69
C VAL A 174 6.45 11.75 -3.64
N ILE A 175 5.75 10.66 -3.24
CA ILE A 175 6.24 9.73 -2.23
C ILE A 175 6.59 8.35 -2.81
N ARG A 176 6.10 8.04 -4.00
CA ARG A 176 6.41 6.79 -4.72
C ARG A 176 6.18 6.96 -6.21
N SER A 177 6.81 6.10 -7.00
CA SER A 177 6.56 5.94 -8.43
C SER A 177 6.43 4.46 -8.76
N ALA A 178 5.69 4.15 -9.81
CA ALA A 178 5.55 2.81 -10.36
C ALA A 178 5.38 2.91 -11.87
N ASP A 179 5.92 1.92 -12.59
CA ASP A 179 5.71 1.82 -14.03
C ASP A 179 4.25 1.50 -14.34
N HIS A 180 3.75 2.07 -15.40
CA HIS A 180 2.40 1.88 -15.91
C HIS A 180 2.45 1.85 -17.45
N ASP A 181 1.55 1.12 -18.10
CA ASP A 181 1.52 0.95 -19.56
C ASP A 181 1.51 2.27 -20.35
N LYS A 182 1.00 3.34 -19.75
CA LYS A 182 0.84 4.66 -20.36
C LYS A 182 1.82 5.71 -19.80
N GLY A 183 2.87 5.30 -19.10
CA GLY A 183 3.84 6.20 -18.50
C GLY A 183 4.18 5.81 -17.05
N THR A 184 4.44 6.79 -16.19
CA THR A 184 4.76 6.56 -14.78
C THR A 184 3.62 7.04 -13.89
N LEU A 185 3.17 6.17 -12.97
CA LEU A 185 2.19 6.47 -11.95
C LEU A 185 2.90 6.98 -10.70
N PHE A 186 2.65 8.23 -10.33
CA PHE A 186 3.19 8.85 -9.13
C PHE A 186 2.14 8.87 -8.02
N GLY A 187 2.47 8.27 -6.87
CA GLY A 187 1.67 8.41 -5.65
C GLY A 187 2.18 9.59 -4.84
N CYS A 188 1.29 10.52 -4.50
CA CYS A 188 1.66 11.79 -3.89
C CYS A 188 0.87 12.04 -2.61
N GLN A 189 1.53 12.61 -1.61
CA GLN A 189 0.90 13.13 -0.40
C GLN A 189 0.48 14.58 -0.64
N ILE A 190 -0.75 14.93 -0.34
CA ILE A 190 -1.25 16.31 -0.47
C ILE A 190 -0.64 17.18 0.64
N LEU A 191 -0.04 18.28 0.24
CA LEU A 191 0.48 19.31 1.14
C LEU A 191 -0.51 20.48 1.28
N LYS A 192 -1.19 20.82 0.17
CA LYS A 192 -2.16 21.92 0.13
C LYS A 192 -3.17 21.67 -0.97
N HIS A 193 -4.43 22.02 -0.72
CA HIS A 193 -5.50 22.01 -1.71
C HIS A 193 -6.46 23.19 -1.48
N ASP A 194 -7.30 23.48 -2.45
CA ASP A 194 -8.40 24.44 -2.30
C ASP A 194 -9.63 23.80 -1.60
N ALA A 195 -10.58 24.64 -1.19
CA ALA A 195 -11.80 24.17 -0.52
C ALA A 195 -12.67 23.28 -1.43
N LYS A 196 -12.59 23.46 -2.74
CA LYS A 196 -13.35 22.66 -3.72
C LYS A 196 -12.92 21.19 -3.70
N TYR A 197 -11.65 20.92 -3.41
CA TYR A 197 -11.14 19.55 -3.26
C TYR A 197 -11.84 18.81 -2.11
N THR A 198 -11.96 19.44 -0.94
CA THR A 198 -12.69 18.85 0.20
C THR A 198 -14.16 18.58 -0.16
N LEU A 199 -14.80 19.51 -0.89
CA LEU A 199 -16.18 19.34 -1.35
C LEU A 199 -16.31 18.17 -2.34
N LEU A 200 -15.34 18.00 -3.24
CA LEU A 200 -15.31 16.86 -4.16
C LEU A 200 -15.17 15.53 -3.41
N ILE A 201 -14.24 15.41 -2.46
CA ILE A 201 -14.09 14.20 -1.64
C ILE A 201 -15.41 13.88 -0.90
N SER A 202 -16.04 14.89 -0.30
CA SER A 202 -17.33 14.73 0.39
C SER A 202 -18.46 14.31 -0.56
N TYR A 203 -18.47 14.82 -1.78
CA TYR A 203 -19.42 14.43 -2.83
C TYR A 203 -19.23 12.95 -3.20
N LEU A 204 -18.00 12.53 -3.51
CA LEU A 204 -17.68 11.15 -3.89
C LEU A 204 -18.03 10.14 -2.78
N MET A 205 -17.77 10.48 -1.52
CA MET A 205 -18.18 9.67 -0.38
C MET A 205 -19.70 9.45 -0.34
N ARG A 206 -20.50 10.50 -0.60
CA ARG A 206 -21.97 10.42 -0.60
C ARG A 206 -22.51 9.57 -1.75
N GLN A 207 -21.88 9.61 -2.93
CA GLN A 207 -22.33 8.82 -4.08
C GLN A 207 -22.18 7.32 -3.81
N GLU A 208 -21.08 6.89 -3.22
CA GLU A 208 -20.91 5.48 -2.89
C GLU A 208 -21.88 4.95 -1.81
N CYS A 209 -22.25 5.79 -0.84
CA CYS A 209 -23.27 5.42 0.14
C CYS A 209 -24.64 5.18 -0.48
N LYS A 210 -24.92 5.77 -1.66
CA LYS A 210 -26.19 5.56 -2.39
C LYS A 210 -26.20 4.27 -3.21
N VAL A 211 -25.03 3.81 -3.69
CA VAL A 211 -24.92 2.59 -4.51
C VAL A 211 -25.02 1.32 -3.64
N LYS A 212 -24.75 1.40 -2.35
CA LYS A 212 -24.79 0.27 -1.39
C LYS A 212 -26.18 0.03 -0.75
N ARG A 213 -27.21 0.74 -1.16
CA ARG A 213 -28.60 0.52 -0.77
C ARG A 213 -29.40 -0.06 -1.92
#